data_fe17a0eed73978eeb78ce49be4e1fd68
#
_entry.id   fe17a0eed73978eeb78ce49be4e1fd68
#
_cell.length_a   1.000
_cell.length_b   1.000
_cell.length_c   1.000
_cell.angle_alpha   90.00
_cell.angle_beta   90.00
_cell.angle_gamma   90.00
#
_symmetry.space_group_name_H-M   'P 1'
#
loop_
_entity.id
_entity.type
_entity.pdbx_description
1 polymer ?
#
loop_
_entity_poly.entity_id
_entity_poly.type
_entity_poly.pdbx_seq_one_letter_code
_entity_poly.pdbx_strand_id
1 'polypeptide(L)'
;MTNPEETLKNLFSKLELWMIKPLRADVRKHTTRNHFIPFVVFSILIDNMASIRYLGEFPDTPGNSNVGKRYRKFIKEYMPAKYKKQRHPLYEGFRCKLVHKFQLDSFDIGQSPASRKHHLEKVNNGNTFLHSQEFLKELIIGFLYLKKYLVGPKSKAVIVNSLAASDYRTWTHG
;
A
#
# COMPACT_ATOMS: atom_id res chain seq x y z
N MET A 1 -0.07 -10.55 28.46
CA MET A 1 0.66 -9.90 27.34
C MET A 1 0.33 -10.66 26.08
N THR A 2 -0.22 -10.02 25.07
CA THR A 2 -0.52 -10.66 23.78
C THR A 2 0.77 -11.01 23.05
N ASN A 3 0.83 -12.20 22.48
CA ASN A 3 1.98 -12.66 21.71
C ASN A 3 2.14 -11.76 20.46
N PRO A 4 3.28 -11.09 20.25
CA PRO A 4 3.49 -10.19 19.10
C PRO A 4 3.28 -10.88 17.75
N GLU A 5 3.60 -12.17 17.64
CA GLU A 5 3.40 -12.95 16.42
C GLU A 5 1.91 -13.15 16.13
N GLU A 6 1.12 -13.42 17.16
CA GLU A 6 -0.34 -13.56 17.04
C GLU A 6 -1.00 -12.24 16.68
N THR A 7 -0.55 -11.14 17.28
CA THR A 7 -1.01 -9.79 16.93
C THR A 7 -0.77 -9.48 15.46
N LEU A 8 0.40 -9.82 14.91
CA LEU A 8 0.70 -9.63 13.49
C LEU A 8 -0.15 -10.52 12.58
N LYS A 9 -0.29 -11.80 12.93
CA LYS A 9 -1.16 -12.72 12.17
C LYS A 9 -2.59 -12.18 12.09
N ASN A 10 -3.11 -11.69 13.21
CA ASN A 10 -4.44 -11.08 13.28
C ASN A 10 -4.53 -9.82 12.43
N LEU A 11 -3.52 -8.93 12.48
CA LEU A 11 -3.49 -7.73 11.67
C LEU A 11 -3.47 -8.04 10.17
N PHE A 12 -2.61 -8.97 9.72
CA PHE A 12 -2.59 -9.39 8.32
C PHE A 12 -3.90 -10.05 7.87
N SER A 13 -4.53 -10.83 8.75
CA SER A 13 -5.83 -11.43 8.47
C SER A 13 -6.93 -10.38 8.32
N LYS A 14 -6.92 -9.34 9.16
CA LYS A 14 -7.84 -8.20 9.05
C LYS A 14 -7.60 -7.41 7.76
N LEU A 15 -6.36 -7.09 7.40
CA LEU A 15 -6.05 -6.42 6.14
C LEU A 15 -6.50 -7.24 4.92
N GLU A 16 -6.32 -8.55 4.97
CA GLU A 16 -6.76 -9.44 3.90
C GLU A 16 -8.29 -9.46 3.79
N LEU A 17 -8.98 -9.62 4.91
CA LEU A 17 -10.44 -9.76 4.97
C LEU A 17 -11.16 -8.45 4.62
N TRP A 18 -10.72 -7.33 5.18
CA TRP A 18 -11.46 -6.06 5.13
C TRP A 18 -11.01 -5.13 4.01
N MET A 19 -9.80 -5.34 3.47
CA MET A 19 -9.28 -4.51 2.38
C MET A 19 -9.06 -5.29 1.09
N ILE A 20 -8.24 -6.34 1.13
CA ILE A 20 -7.82 -7.04 -0.09
C ILE A 20 -8.98 -7.82 -0.74
N LYS A 21 -9.76 -8.58 0.03
CA LYS A 21 -10.90 -9.35 -0.51
C LYS A 21 -11.99 -8.46 -1.13
N PRO A 22 -12.48 -7.40 -0.47
CA PRO A 22 -13.44 -6.47 -1.09
C PRO A 22 -12.88 -5.81 -2.33
N LEU A 23 -11.64 -5.32 -2.30
CA LEU A 23 -10.99 -4.72 -3.47
C LEU A 23 -10.90 -5.67 -4.66
N ARG A 24 -10.59 -6.94 -4.43
CA ARG A 24 -10.58 -7.96 -5.50
C ARG A 24 -11.95 -8.11 -6.15
N ALA A 25 -13.01 -8.08 -5.35
CA ALA A 25 -14.38 -8.16 -5.85
C ALA A 25 -14.75 -6.93 -6.69
N ASP A 26 -14.46 -5.72 -6.18
CA ASP A 26 -14.79 -4.46 -6.85
C ASP A 26 -14.03 -4.27 -8.15
N VAL A 27 -12.72 -4.53 -8.12
CA VAL A 27 -11.86 -4.38 -9.31
C VAL A 27 -12.22 -5.40 -10.41
N ARG A 28 -12.76 -6.58 -10.06
CA ARG A 28 -13.23 -7.59 -11.03
C ARG A 28 -14.53 -7.22 -11.71
N LYS A 29 -15.43 -6.54 -10.99
CA LYS A 29 -16.78 -6.25 -11.51
C LYS A 29 -16.81 -5.24 -12.64
N HIS A 30 -15.73 -4.49 -12.89
CA HIS A 30 -15.63 -3.43 -13.92
C HIS A 30 -16.77 -2.41 -13.91
N THR A 31 -17.67 -2.48 -12.92
CA THR A 31 -18.95 -1.76 -12.91
C THR A 31 -18.93 -0.47 -12.14
N THR A 32 -17.83 -0.16 -11.45
CA THR A 32 -17.77 1.05 -10.64
C THR A 32 -17.57 2.27 -11.54
N ARG A 33 -18.61 3.10 -11.66
CA ARG A 33 -18.52 4.46 -12.21
C ARG A 33 -17.44 5.31 -11.52
N ASN A 34 -16.95 4.84 -10.38
CA ASN A 34 -16.00 5.55 -9.54
C ASN A 34 -14.63 4.85 -9.55
N HIS A 35 -13.87 5.10 -10.63
CA HIS A 35 -12.53 4.53 -10.81
C HIS A 35 -11.51 4.94 -9.73
N PHE A 36 -11.78 5.99 -8.96
CA PHE A 36 -10.89 6.52 -7.93
C PHE A 36 -10.84 5.68 -6.66
N ILE A 37 -11.97 5.12 -6.22
CA ILE A 37 -12.07 4.45 -4.91
C ILE A 37 -11.04 3.32 -4.75
N PRO A 38 -10.87 2.38 -5.69
CA PRO A 38 -9.85 1.35 -5.56
C PRO A 38 -8.45 1.92 -5.35
N PHE A 39 -8.11 3.00 -6.04
CA PHE A 39 -6.79 3.62 -5.95
C PHE A 39 -6.56 4.36 -4.63
N VAL A 40 -7.59 4.97 -4.04
CA VAL A 40 -7.52 5.51 -2.67
C VAL A 40 -7.21 4.39 -1.69
N VAL A 41 -7.93 3.27 -1.78
CA VAL A 41 -7.70 2.12 -0.89
C VAL A 41 -6.33 1.48 -1.12
N PHE A 42 -5.82 1.43 -2.36
CA PHE A 42 -4.44 0.99 -2.63
C PHE A 42 -3.41 1.87 -1.91
N SER A 43 -3.60 3.19 -1.95
CA SER A 43 -2.72 4.13 -1.25
C SER A 43 -2.71 3.92 0.26
N ILE A 44 -3.89 3.76 0.86
CA ILE A 44 -4.04 3.49 2.29
C ILE A 44 -3.41 2.15 2.66
N LEU A 45 -3.58 1.12 1.83
CA LEU A 45 -2.98 -0.19 2.07
C LEU A 45 -1.45 -0.14 2.04
N ILE A 46 -0.86 0.62 1.11
CA ILE A 46 0.60 0.83 1.07
C ILE A 46 1.06 1.60 2.33
N ASP A 47 0.37 2.65 2.75
CA ASP A 47 0.69 3.40 3.97
C ASP A 47 0.69 2.49 5.20
N ASN A 48 -0.34 1.65 5.35
CA ASN A 48 -0.45 0.71 6.45
C ASN A 48 0.69 -0.31 6.45
N MET A 49 0.96 -0.94 5.30
CA MET A 49 2.05 -1.91 5.16
C MET A 49 3.42 -1.28 5.41
N ALA A 50 3.64 -0.08 4.91
CA ALA A 50 4.87 0.69 5.13
C ALA A 50 5.05 1.06 6.60
N SER A 51 3.97 1.44 7.29
CA SER A 51 4.02 1.73 8.72
C SER A 51 4.30 0.48 9.55
N ILE A 52 3.61 -0.63 9.30
CA ILE A 52 3.87 -1.90 9.97
C ILE A 52 5.34 -2.30 9.85
N ARG A 53 5.95 -2.08 8.69
CA ARG A 53 7.34 -2.49 8.42
C ARG A 53 8.38 -1.53 8.97
N TYR A 54 8.13 -0.23 8.89
CA TYR A 54 9.18 0.77 9.02
C TYR A 54 8.96 1.82 10.12
N LEU A 55 7.84 1.78 10.89
CA LEU A 55 7.59 2.80 11.91
C LEU A 55 8.70 2.82 12.97
N GLY A 56 9.21 1.65 13.38
CA GLY A 56 10.33 1.57 14.32
C GLY A 56 11.66 2.07 13.74
N GLU A 57 11.86 2.00 12.42
CA GLU A 57 13.07 2.50 11.74
C GLU A 57 12.99 4.00 11.42
N PHE A 58 11.80 4.47 11.08
CA PHE A 58 11.51 5.88 10.75
C PHE A 58 10.29 6.37 11.54
N PRO A 59 10.41 6.59 12.83
CA PRO A 59 9.31 7.09 13.65
C PRO A 59 8.93 8.51 13.22
N ASP A 60 7.67 8.87 13.43
CA ASP A 60 7.24 10.25 13.33
C ASP A 60 7.68 11.00 14.59
N THR A 61 8.07 12.25 14.43
CA THR A 61 8.42 13.15 15.51
C THR A 61 7.58 14.43 15.42
N PRO A 62 7.39 15.18 16.51
CA PRO A 62 6.68 16.45 16.44
C PRO A 62 7.22 17.35 15.32
N GLY A 63 6.34 17.77 14.41
CA GLY A 63 6.69 18.61 13.27
C GLY A 63 7.37 17.90 12.09
N ASN A 64 7.67 16.59 12.20
CA ASN A 64 8.33 15.84 11.12
C ASN A 64 7.70 14.45 10.91
N SER A 65 6.94 14.32 9.85
CA SER A 65 6.33 13.04 9.46
C SER A 65 7.22 12.27 8.47
N ASN A 66 7.52 11.02 8.81
CA ASN A 66 8.29 10.11 7.98
C ASN A 66 7.42 9.19 7.07
N VAL A 67 6.12 9.46 6.96
CA VAL A 67 5.20 8.67 6.12
C VAL A 67 5.72 8.49 4.69
N GLY A 68 6.15 9.59 4.06
CA GLY A 68 6.68 9.53 2.69
C GLY A 68 7.94 8.69 2.55
N LYS A 69 8.80 8.72 3.56
CA LYS A 69 10.01 7.90 3.58
C LYS A 69 9.67 6.41 3.69
N ARG A 70 8.77 6.06 4.60
CA ARG A 70 8.27 4.67 4.77
C ARG A 70 7.58 4.17 3.51
N TYR A 71 6.67 4.96 2.93
CA TYR A 71 5.94 4.64 1.70
C TYR A 71 6.87 4.33 0.53
N ARG A 72 7.82 5.22 0.24
CA ARG A 72 8.79 5.04 -0.84
C ARG A 72 9.71 3.85 -0.62
N LYS A 73 10.08 3.58 0.63
CA LYS A 73 10.90 2.41 0.98
C LYS A 73 10.13 1.11 0.76
N PHE A 74 8.85 1.07 1.15
CA PHE A 74 7.99 -0.08 0.89
C PHE A 74 7.89 -0.38 -0.61
N ILE A 75 7.61 0.62 -1.43
CA ILE A 75 7.57 0.42 -2.89
C ILE A 75 8.90 -0.12 -3.43
N LYS A 76 10.00 0.41 -2.96
CA LYS A 76 11.35 -0.02 -3.41
C LYS A 76 11.65 -1.48 -3.07
N GLU A 77 11.24 -1.95 -1.89
CA GLU A 77 11.67 -3.23 -1.34
C GLU A 77 10.66 -4.36 -1.53
N TYR A 78 9.36 -4.05 -1.56
CA TYR A 78 8.29 -5.05 -1.57
C TYR A 78 7.49 -5.08 -2.88
N MET A 79 7.42 -3.99 -3.63
CA MET A 79 6.76 -3.98 -4.92
C MET A 79 7.69 -4.48 -6.04
N PRO A 80 7.15 -5.02 -7.15
CA PRO A 80 7.96 -5.43 -8.31
C PRO A 80 8.94 -4.36 -8.77
N ALA A 81 10.09 -4.79 -9.30
CA ALA A 81 11.21 -3.91 -9.64
C ALA A 81 10.85 -2.73 -10.56
N LYS A 82 9.85 -2.90 -11.43
CA LYS A 82 9.35 -1.85 -12.33
C LYS A 82 8.80 -0.61 -11.58
N TYR A 83 8.39 -0.76 -10.31
CA TYR A 83 7.93 0.35 -9.47
C TYR A 83 9.06 1.17 -8.84
N LYS A 84 10.29 0.69 -8.84
CA LYS A 84 11.41 1.40 -8.18
C LYS A 84 11.60 2.82 -8.69
N LYS A 85 11.42 3.05 -9.99
CA LYS A 85 11.48 4.38 -10.60
C LYS A 85 10.24 5.23 -10.28
N GLN A 86 9.11 4.60 -9.99
CA GLN A 86 7.84 5.26 -9.72
C GLN A 86 7.62 5.62 -8.24
N ARG A 87 8.54 5.27 -7.32
CA ARG A 87 8.34 5.45 -5.86
C ARG A 87 8.10 6.90 -5.42
N HIS A 88 8.76 7.86 -6.05
CA HIS A 88 8.54 9.29 -5.77
C HIS A 88 7.23 9.80 -6.38
N PRO A 89 6.98 9.63 -7.70
CA PRO A 89 5.70 9.98 -8.29
C PRO A 89 4.50 9.31 -7.59
N LEU A 90 4.60 8.03 -7.21
CA LEU A 90 3.52 7.33 -6.49
C LEU A 90 3.26 7.91 -5.10
N TYR A 91 4.26 8.42 -4.42
CA TYR A 91 4.01 9.10 -3.15
C TYR A 91 3.45 10.51 -3.37
N GLU A 92 4.10 11.32 -4.13
CA GLU A 92 3.81 12.77 -4.26
C GLU A 92 2.63 13.04 -5.20
N GLY A 93 2.68 12.52 -6.42
CA GLY A 93 1.67 12.78 -7.45
C GLY A 93 0.43 11.89 -7.32
N PHE A 94 0.57 10.69 -6.78
CA PHE A 94 -0.55 9.77 -6.60
C PHE A 94 -1.09 9.82 -5.16
N ARG A 95 -0.33 9.31 -4.15
CA ARG A 95 -0.82 9.21 -2.76
C ARG A 95 -1.23 10.56 -2.18
N CYS A 96 -0.34 11.56 -2.20
CA CYS A 96 -0.63 12.85 -1.56
C CYS A 96 -1.77 13.60 -2.27
N LYS A 97 -1.77 13.61 -3.58
CA LYS A 97 -2.80 14.30 -4.36
C LYS A 97 -4.15 13.58 -4.32
N LEU A 98 -4.13 12.25 -4.48
CA LEU A 98 -5.34 11.43 -4.48
C LEU A 98 -6.06 11.46 -3.12
N VAL A 99 -5.32 11.25 -2.01
CA VAL A 99 -5.92 11.17 -0.67
C VAL A 99 -6.35 12.54 -0.16
N HIS A 100 -5.60 13.61 -0.45
CA HIS A 100 -5.91 14.94 0.10
C HIS A 100 -6.74 15.83 -0.82
N LYS A 101 -6.71 15.60 -2.13
CA LYS A 101 -7.35 16.50 -3.12
C LYS A 101 -8.28 15.79 -4.09
N PHE A 102 -8.39 14.48 -4.04
CA PHE A 102 -9.08 13.66 -5.05
C PHE A 102 -8.61 13.97 -6.49
N GLN A 103 -7.34 14.31 -6.63
CA GLN A 103 -6.68 14.63 -7.90
C GLN A 103 -5.56 13.64 -8.16
N LEU A 104 -5.26 13.43 -9.43
CA LEU A 104 -4.09 12.69 -9.88
C LEU A 104 -3.14 13.66 -10.55
N ASP A 105 -1.88 13.57 -10.16
CA ASP A 105 -0.80 14.32 -10.78
C ASP A 105 0.19 13.32 -11.34
N SER A 106 0.53 13.47 -12.61
CA SER A 106 1.44 12.57 -13.34
C SER A 106 0.93 11.13 -13.54
N PHE A 107 -0.34 10.84 -13.22
CA PHE A 107 -0.96 9.54 -13.42
C PHE A 107 -2.33 9.63 -14.06
N ASP A 108 -2.59 8.70 -14.99
CA ASP A 108 -3.91 8.36 -15.45
C ASP A 108 -4.30 7.00 -14.91
N ILE A 109 -5.58 6.79 -14.63
CA ILE A 109 -6.08 5.54 -14.05
C ILE A 109 -7.15 4.91 -14.92
N GLY A 110 -7.23 3.58 -14.89
CA GLY A 110 -8.28 2.89 -15.64
C GLY A 110 -8.48 1.45 -15.19
N GLN A 111 -9.60 0.88 -15.68
CA GLN A 111 -10.03 -0.48 -15.33
C GLN A 111 -10.42 -1.30 -16.58
N SER A 112 -10.48 -0.69 -17.76
CA SER A 112 -10.87 -1.39 -18.99
C SER A 112 -9.90 -2.53 -19.29
N PRO A 113 -10.40 -3.75 -19.60
CA PRO A 113 -9.53 -4.87 -19.99
C PRO A 113 -8.60 -4.53 -21.17
N ALA A 114 -9.05 -3.72 -22.12
CA ALA A 114 -8.26 -3.29 -23.26
C ALA A 114 -7.05 -2.41 -22.87
N SER A 115 -7.17 -1.64 -21.79
CA SER A 115 -6.10 -0.76 -21.30
C SER A 115 -5.09 -1.46 -20.37
N ARG A 116 -5.32 -2.72 -20.03
CA ARG A 116 -4.49 -3.49 -19.12
C ARG A 116 -3.02 -3.57 -19.56
N LYS A 117 -2.79 -3.73 -20.85
CA LYS A 117 -1.45 -3.80 -21.45
C LYS A 117 -0.62 -2.53 -21.26
N HIS A 118 -1.27 -1.38 -21.04
CA HIS A 118 -0.61 -0.09 -20.89
C HIS A 118 -0.21 0.23 -19.42
N HIS A 119 -0.38 -0.72 -18.51
CA HIS A 119 -0.03 -0.50 -17.10
C HIS A 119 1.44 -0.12 -16.92
N LEU A 120 1.71 1.03 -16.29
CA LEU A 120 3.01 1.70 -16.11
C LEU A 120 3.62 2.28 -17.40
N GLU A 121 2.91 2.32 -18.50
CA GLU A 121 3.34 3.04 -19.70
C GLU A 121 3.04 4.54 -19.61
N LYS A 122 3.77 5.33 -20.38
CA LYS A 122 3.45 6.74 -20.60
C LYS A 122 2.33 6.86 -21.63
N VAL A 123 1.32 7.65 -21.31
CA VAL A 123 0.22 7.97 -22.22
C VAL A 123 0.44 9.33 -22.90
N ASN A 124 -0.44 9.71 -23.83
CA ASN A 124 -0.25 10.86 -24.72
C ASN A 124 0.01 12.20 -24.02
N ASN A 125 -0.51 12.39 -22.81
CA ASN A 125 -0.29 13.59 -21.99
C ASN A 125 1.00 13.52 -21.15
N GLY A 126 1.81 12.46 -21.28
CA GLY A 126 3.02 12.25 -20.50
C GLY A 126 2.80 11.62 -19.12
N ASN A 127 1.55 11.39 -18.72
CA ASN A 127 1.23 10.72 -17.47
C ASN A 127 1.56 9.23 -17.52
N THR A 128 1.79 8.63 -16.36
CA THR A 128 1.94 7.18 -16.23
C THR A 128 0.56 6.54 -16.02
N PHE A 129 0.21 5.56 -16.84
CA PHE A 129 -1.08 4.88 -16.71
C PHE A 129 -1.04 3.77 -15.66
N LEU A 130 -2.01 3.79 -14.73
CA LEU A 130 -2.21 2.77 -13.72
C LEU A 130 -3.50 1.98 -13.99
N HIS A 131 -3.36 0.71 -14.29
CA HIS A 131 -4.49 -0.20 -14.41
C HIS A 131 -4.83 -0.84 -13.08
N SER A 132 -6.08 -0.75 -12.62
CA SER A 132 -6.46 -1.16 -11.25
C SER A 132 -6.20 -2.64 -10.95
N GLN A 133 -6.51 -3.55 -11.87
CA GLN A 133 -6.27 -4.99 -11.67
C GLN A 133 -4.79 -5.33 -11.58
N GLU A 134 -3.95 -4.75 -12.45
CA GLU A 134 -2.51 -4.99 -12.43
C GLU A 134 -1.89 -4.40 -11.18
N PHE A 135 -2.28 -3.17 -10.81
CA PHE A 135 -1.78 -2.55 -9.58
C PHE A 135 -2.17 -3.35 -8.34
N LEU A 136 -3.43 -3.80 -8.25
CA LEU A 136 -3.88 -4.66 -7.14
C LEU A 136 -3.11 -5.97 -7.08
N LYS A 137 -2.93 -6.66 -8.21
CA LYS A 137 -2.18 -7.92 -8.29
C LYS A 137 -0.77 -7.76 -7.75
N GLU A 138 -0.10 -6.69 -8.13
CA GLU A 138 1.27 -6.40 -7.75
C GLU A 138 1.40 -5.91 -6.30
N LEU A 139 0.40 -5.18 -5.82
CA LEU A 139 0.29 -4.81 -4.42
C LEU A 139 0.10 -6.03 -3.52
N ILE A 140 -0.68 -7.02 -3.96
CA ILE A 140 -0.84 -8.30 -3.26
C ILE A 140 0.49 -9.07 -3.21
N ILE A 141 1.30 -9.03 -4.25
CA ILE A 141 2.65 -9.61 -4.21
C ILE A 141 3.46 -8.94 -3.10
N GLY A 142 3.46 -7.61 -3.04
CA GLY A 142 4.14 -6.86 -1.96
C GLY A 142 3.62 -7.22 -0.56
N PHE A 143 2.31 -7.35 -0.41
CA PHE A 143 1.67 -7.78 0.84
C PHE A 143 2.13 -9.19 1.28
N LEU A 144 2.15 -10.14 0.36
CA LEU A 144 2.57 -11.52 0.66
C LEU A 144 4.06 -11.59 1.01
N TYR A 145 4.90 -10.80 0.34
CA TYR A 145 6.32 -10.68 0.67
C TYR A 145 6.52 -10.10 2.07
N LEU A 146 5.81 -9.02 2.41
CA LEU A 146 5.86 -8.43 3.74
C LEU A 146 5.37 -9.41 4.80
N LYS A 147 4.24 -10.08 4.57
CA LYS A 147 3.69 -11.10 5.48
C LYS A 147 4.73 -12.20 5.74
N LYS A 148 5.32 -12.75 4.69
CA LYS A 148 6.38 -13.78 4.81
C LYS A 148 7.59 -13.26 5.59
N TYR A 149 8.02 -12.03 5.36
CA TYR A 149 9.15 -11.41 6.06
C TYR A 149 8.86 -11.24 7.55
N LEU A 150 7.69 -10.73 7.91
CA LEU A 150 7.33 -10.41 9.29
C LEU A 150 6.89 -11.62 10.13
N VAL A 151 6.31 -12.64 9.53
CA VAL A 151 5.90 -13.87 10.23
C VAL A 151 7.00 -14.95 10.21
N GLY A 152 8.10 -14.70 9.50
CA GLY A 152 9.24 -15.63 9.42
C GLY A 152 10.16 -15.58 10.64
N PRO A 153 11.01 -16.60 10.83
CA PRO A 153 11.86 -16.74 12.03
C PRO A 153 12.91 -15.63 12.24
N LYS A 154 13.22 -14.86 11.20
CA LYS A 154 14.20 -13.75 11.25
C LYS A 154 13.62 -12.41 11.73
N SER A 155 12.32 -12.33 11.99
CA SER A 155 11.61 -11.06 12.14
C SER A 155 11.35 -10.60 13.57
N LYS A 156 11.56 -11.45 14.57
CA LYS A 156 11.10 -11.23 15.96
C LYS A 156 11.51 -9.88 16.57
N ALA A 157 12.74 -9.43 16.36
CA ALA A 157 13.22 -8.17 16.95
C ALA A 157 12.65 -6.91 16.28
N VAL A 158 12.47 -6.92 14.96
CA VAL A 158 11.94 -5.78 14.20
C VAL A 158 10.46 -5.56 14.49
N ILE A 159 9.71 -6.64 14.68
CA ILE A 159 8.28 -6.63 14.95
C ILE A 159 7.96 -6.04 16.33
N VAL A 160 8.68 -6.48 17.35
CA VAL A 160 8.47 -6.01 18.74
C VAL A 160 8.69 -4.50 18.80
N ASN A 161 9.72 -3.98 18.15
CA ASN A 161 10.02 -2.55 18.13
C ASN A 161 8.97 -1.75 17.33
N SER A 162 8.47 -2.28 16.22
CA SER A 162 7.45 -1.59 15.40
C SER A 162 6.07 -1.60 16.07
N LEU A 163 5.70 -2.67 16.75
CA LEU A 163 4.42 -2.75 17.49
C LEU A 163 4.46 -1.98 18.80
N ALA A 164 5.62 -1.93 19.47
CA ALA A 164 5.80 -1.14 20.70
C ALA A 164 5.82 0.37 20.42
N ALA A 165 6.31 0.79 19.24
CA ALA A 165 6.35 2.19 18.83
C ALA A 165 5.00 2.69 18.25
N SER A 166 4.09 1.78 17.89
CA SER A 166 2.78 2.14 17.34
C SER A 166 1.69 1.85 18.36
N ASP A 167 0.87 2.86 18.65
CA ASP A 167 -0.33 2.68 19.46
C ASP A 167 -1.42 1.95 18.61
N TYR A 168 -1.06 0.80 18.04
CA TYR A 168 -1.98 -0.07 17.29
C TYR A 168 -3.11 -0.64 18.15
N ARG A 169 -3.13 -0.35 19.47
CA ARG A 169 -4.24 -0.74 20.36
C ARG A 169 -5.56 -0.14 19.92
N THR A 170 -5.55 1.05 19.31
CA THR A 170 -6.75 1.71 18.82
C THR A 170 -7.40 1.04 17.62
N TRP A 171 -6.65 0.25 16.84
CA TRP A 171 -7.15 -0.45 15.65
C TRP A 171 -7.73 -1.85 15.92
N THR A 172 -7.54 -2.37 17.13
CA THR A 172 -7.97 -3.73 17.50
C THR A 172 -9.29 -3.77 18.24
N HIS A 173 -9.85 -2.63 18.63
CA HIS A 173 -11.05 -2.50 19.46
C HIS A 173 -12.21 -1.72 18.79
N GLY A 174 -12.17 -1.56 17.47
CA GLY A 174 -13.29 -1.05 16.67
C GLY A 174 -14.07 -2.18 15.99
#